data_0942505162ea81eec07fdd134f59651a
#
_entry.id   0942505162ea81eec07fdd134f59651a
#
_cell.length_a   1.000
_cell.length_b   1.000
_cell.length_c   1.000
_cell.angle_alpha   90.00
_cell.angle_beta   90.00
_cell.angle_gamma   90.00
#
_symmetry.space_group_name_H-M   'P 1'
#
loop_
_entity.id
_entity.type
_entity.pdbx_description
1 polymer ?
#
loop_
_entity_poly.entity_id
_entity_poly.type
_entity_poly.pdbx_seq_one_letter_code
_entity_poly.pdbx_strand_id
1 'polypeptide(L)'
;ADIEKFVYAKGAGAAKPEDVGHVLYNRGVIDSMIGVEAIRTAQKKFGNKPLTGEQVRWGLENLDLTAERIKELGFEGMLQPLKMSCADHEGARHSRVHQWDGKEWKVISDWYEGDDSILLPLVKETAAAYAKEKNITPRDCSKVE
;
A
#
# COMPACT_ATOMS: atom_id res chain seq x y z
N ALA A 1 -4.16 -0.09 -20.58
CA ALA A 1 -5.47 0.30 -21.14
C ALA A 1 -5.99 1.59 -20.48
N ASP A 2 -6.38 1.59 -19.20
CA ASP A 2 -7.02 2.76 -18.56
C ASP A 2 -6.08 3.95 -18.39
N ILE A 3 -4.85 3.73 -17.99
CA ILE A 3 -3.83 4.78 -17.88
C ILE A 3 -3.58 5.44 -19.22
N GLU A 4 -3.45 4.66 -20.27
CA GLU A 4 -3.29 5.18 -21.65
C GLU A 4 -4.50 6.02 -22.04
N LYS A 5 -5.72 5.52 -21.81
CA LYS A 5 -6.97 6.19 -22.18
C LYS A 5 -7.24 7.44 -21.35
N PHE A 6 -7.05 7.40 -20.02
CA PHE A 6 -7.49 8.46 -19.12
C PHE A 6 -6.38 9.44 -18.74
N VAL A 7 -5.11 9.07 -18.94
CA VAL A 7 -3.96 9.91 -18.61
C VAL A 7 -3.24 10.35 -19.88
N TYR A 8 -2.61 9.43 -20.58
CA TYR A 8 -1.75 9.79 -21.73
C TYR A 8 -2.53 10.34 -22.92
N ALA A 9 -3.65 9.76 -23.28
CA ALA A 9 -4.49 10.28 -24.37
C ALA A 9 -5.03 11.71 -24.11
N LYS A 10 -4.98 12.16 -22.85
CA LYS A 10 -5.34 13.53 -22.44
C LYS A 10 -4.13 14.44 -22.22
N GLY A 11 -2.94 13.99 -22.53
CA GLY A 11 -1.71 14.76 -22.37
C GLY A 11 -1.31 15.01 -20.91
N ALA A 12 -1.85 14.22 -19.96
CA ALA A 12 -1.62 14.42 -18.52
C ALA A 12 -0.49 13.55 -17.93
N GLY A 13 0.06 12.60 -18.70
CA GLY A 13 1.14 11.74 -18.24
C GLY A 13 2.48 12.47 -18.25
N ALA A 14 3.23 12.42 -17.12
CA ALA A 14 4.56 12.99 -17.00
C ALA A 14 5.68 12.00 -17.37
N ALA A 15 5.44 10.70 -17.24
CA ALA A 15 6.38 9.65 -17.63
C ALA A 15 6.23 9.31 -19.13
N LYS A 16 7.19 8.59 -19.67
CA LYS A 16 7.10 8.12 -21.06
C LYS A 16 6.04 7.01 -21.18
N PRO A 17 5.28 6.96 -22.30
CA PRO A 17 4.27 5.92 -22.51
C PRO A 17 4.80 4.49 -22.41
N GLU A 18 6.07 4.26 -22.80
CA GLU A 18 6.75 2.95 -22.69
C GLU A 18 7.01 2.48 -21.26
N ASP A 19 6.99 3.39 -20.29
CA ASP A 19 7.17 3.06 -18.87
C ASP A 19 5.89 2.53 -18.21
N VAL A 20 4.73 2.68 -18.89
CA VAL A 20 3.45 2.16 -18.39
C VAL A 20 3.51 0.64 -18.27
N GLY A 21 3.26 0.13 -17.07
CA GLY A 21 3.34 -1.29 -16.78
C GLY A 21 4.71 -1.73 -16.22
N HIS A 22 5.73 -0.86 -16.25
CA HIS A 22 7.00 -1.13 -15.58
C HIS A 22 6.78 -1.28 -14.06
N VAL A 23 7.61 -2.09 -13.39
CA VAL A 23 7.43 -2.42 -11.97
C VAL A 23 7.35 -1.17 -11.06
N LEU A 24 8.21 -0.19 -11.26
CA LEU A 24 8.22 1.04 -10.46
C LEU A 24 7.02 1.95 -10.78
N TYR A 25 6.59 1.97 -12.05
CA TYR A 25 5.38 2.67 -12.44
C TYR A 25 4.14 2.07 -11.75
N ASN A 26 4.01 0.75 -11.80
CA ASN A 26 2.90 0.04 -11.16
C ASN A 26 2.89 0.25 -9.65
N ARG A 27 4.04 0.27 -8.98
CA ARG A 27 4.14 0.61 -7.55
C ARG A 27 3.60 2.01 -7.27
N GLY A 28 4.03 3.01 -8.03
CA GLY A 28 3.53 4.38 -7.86
C GLY A 28 2.02 4.50 -8.06
N VAL A 29 1.43 3.73 -8.98
CA VAL A 29 -0.02 3.66 -9.19
C VAL A 29 -0.72 3.02 -7.98
N ILE A 30 -0.18 1.92 -7.44
CA ILE A 30 -0.70 1.25 -6.24
C ILE A 30 -0.61 2.19 -5.03
N ASP A 31 0.53 2.82 -4.80
CA ASP A 31 0.73 3.76 -3.68
C ASP A 31 -0.24 4.94 -3.75
N SER A 32 -0.47 5.46 -4.96
CA SER A 32 -1.44 6.54 -5.19
C SER A 32 -2.88 6.09 -4.90
N MET A 33 -3.24 4.88 -5.30
CA MET A 33 -4.54 4.28 -5.00
C MET A 33 -4.74 4.11 -3.48
N ILE A 34 -3.75 3.57 -2.78
CA ILE A 34 -3.77 3.43 -1.31
C ILE A 34 -3.97 4.80 -0.65
N GLY A 35 -3.23 5.82 -1.10
CA GLY A 35 -3.38 7.18 -0.61
C GLY A 35 -4.79 7.74 -0.79
N VAL A 36 -5.40 7.53 -1.97
CA VAL A 36 -6.79 7.95 -2.24
C VAL A 36 -7.79 7.20 -1.35
N GLU A 37 -7.64 5.90 -1.16
CA GLU A 37 -8.53 5.11 -0.29
C GLU A 37 -8.37 5.50 1.18
N ALA A 38 -7.17 5.87 1.63
CA ALA A 38 -6.96 6.43 2.96
C ALA A 38 -7.70 7.77 3.15
N ILE A 39 -7.62 8.67 2.16
CA ILE A 39 -8.37 9.93 2.17
C ILE A 39 -9.88 9.65 2.22
N ARG A 40 -10.40 8.72 1.41
CA ARG A 40 -11.81 8.31 1.44
C ARG A 40 -12.23 7.75 2.80
N THR A 41 -11.38 6.93 3.41
CA THR A 41 -11.59 6.39 4.76
C THR A 41 -11.68 7.50 5.79
N ALA A 42 -10.76 8.46 5.75
CA ALA A 42 -10.80 9.63 6.62
C ALA A 42 -12.03 10.51 6.36
N GLN A 43 -12.41 10.74 5.11
CA GLN A 43 -13.59 11.54 4.78
C GLN A 43 -14.90 10.91 5.26
N LYS A 44 -15.00 9.58 5.32
CA LYS A 44 -16.15 8.90 5.93
C LYS A 44 -16.31 9.26 7.41
N LYS A 45 -15.21 9.44 8.15
CA LYS A 45 -15.22 9.83 9.58
C LYS A 45 -15.35 11.35 9.78
N PHE A 46 -14.56 12.14 9.06
CA PHE A 46 -14.40 13.58 9.32
C PHE A 46 -15.22 14.49 8.39
N GLY A 47 -15.95 13.88 7.44
CA GLY A 47 -16.74 14.60 6.44
C GLY A 47 -15.98 14.84 5.13
N ASN A 48 -16.74 15.05 4.06
CA ASN A 48 -16.24 15.31 2.70
C ASN A 48 -15.73 16.76 2.58
N LYS A 49 -14.56 17.02 3.10
CA LYS A 49 -13.88 18.33 3.15
C LYS A 49 -12.37 18.15 3.05
N PRO A 50 -11.58 19.21 2.84
CA PRO A 50 -10.13 19.17 3.01
C PRO A 50 -9.74 18.61 4.39
N LEU A 51 -8.76 17.73 4.43
CA LEU A 51 -8.32 17.02 5.64
C LEU A 51 -6.97 17.56 6.10
N THR A 52 -6.73 17.51 7.42
CA THR A 52 -5.38 17.73 7.97
C THR A 52 -4.50 16.49 7.78
N GLY A 53 -3.19 16.64 7.96
CA GLY A 53 -2.24 15.51 7.89
C GLY A 53 -2.56 14.42 8.92
N GLU A 54 -2.99 14.80 10.14
CA GLU A 54 -3.40 13.87 11.19
C GLU A 54 -4.64 13.06 10.77
N GLN A 55 -5.61 13.72 10.12
CA GLN A 55 -6.82 13.06 9.63
C GLN A 55 -6.51 12.09 8.49
N VAL A 56 -5.61 12.45 7.58
CA VAL A 56 -5.14 11.53 6.52
C VAL A 56 -4.38 10.35 7.12
N ARG A 57 -3.49 10.60 8.09
CA ARG A 57 -2.81 9.53 8.82
C ARG A 57 -3.80 8.60 9.51
N TRP A 58 -4.83 9.15 10.17
CA TRP A 58 -5.90 8.33 10.74
C TRP A 58 -6.55 7.44 9.66
N GLY A 59 -6.81 7.99 8.47
CA GLY A 59 -7.35 7.24 7.34
C GLY A 59 -6.45 6.10 6.87
N LEU A 60 -5.13 6.30 6.85
CA LEU A 60 -4.15 5.24 6.57
C LEU A 60 -4.16 4.15 7.65
N GLU A 61 -4.11 4.54 8.92
CA GLU A 61 -4.08 3.63 10.06
C GLU A 61 -5.41 2.88 10.30
N ASN A 62 -6.47 3.26 9.59
CA ASN A 62 -7.78 2.59 9.62
C ASN A 62 -8.19 2.07 8.24
N LEU A 63 -7.23 1.95 7.33
CA LEU A 63 -7.48 1.44 5.99
C LEU A 63 -7.64 -0.08 6.04
N ASP A 64 -8.74 -0.56 5.47
CA ASP A 64 -9.03 -1.98 5.26
C ASP A 64 -9.42 -2.16 3.79
N LEU A 65 -8.47 -2.61 2.98
CA LEU A 65 -8.68 -2.92 1.57
C LEU A 65 -8.99 -4.40 1.40
N THR A 66 -10.28 -4.70 1.28
CA THR A 66 -10.73 -6.07 1.02
C THR A 66 -10.49 -6.48 -0.43
N ALA A 67 -10.54 -7.79 -0.71
CA ALA A 67 -10.41 -8.33 -2.06
C ALA A 67 -11.46 -7.74 -3.01
N GLU A 68 -12.71 -7.59 -2.53
CA GLU A 68 -13.80 -6.99 -3.30
C GLU A 68 -13.49 -5.54 -3.65
N ARG A 69 -12.97 -4.76 -2.68
CA ARG A 69 -12.62 -3.36 -2.92
C ARG A 69 -11.47 -3.21 -3.91
N ILE A 70 -10.45 -4.06 -3.81
CA ILE A 70 -9.33 -4.10 -4.74
C ILE A 70 -9.83 -4.40 -6.17
N LYS A 71 -10.75 -5.34 -6.31
CA LYS A 71 -11.38 -5.69 -7.59
C LYS A 71 -12.21 -4.54 -8.17
N GLU A 72 -13.04 -3.89 -7.36
CA GLU A 72 -13.82 -2.70 -7.78
C GLU A 72 -12.92 -1.58 -8.30
N LEU A 73 -11.74 -1.42 -7.69
CA LEU A 73 -10.76 -0.42 -8.10
C LEU A 73 -9.94 -0.83 -9.33
N GLY A 74 -10.09 -2.07 -9.84
CA GLY A 74 -9.36 -2.58 -11.00
C GLY A 74 -7.94 -3.04 -10.70
N PHE A 75 -7.61 -3.33 -9.43
CA PHE A 75 -6.28 -3.76 -8.98
C PHE A 75 -6.19 -5.25 -8.64
N GLU A 76 -7.17 -6.05 -9.03
CA GLU A 76 -7.17 -7.50 -8.84
C GLU A 76 -5.88 -8.13 -9.42
N GLY A 77 -5.20 -8.94 -8.63
CA GLY A 77 -3.94 -9.58 -9.01
C GLY A 77 -2.68 -8.69 -8.91
N MET A 78 -2.83 -7.38 -8.68
CA MET A 78 -1.69 -6.46 -8.49
C MET A 78 -1.24 -6.39 -7.03
N LEU A 79 -2.17 -6.53 -6.08
CA LEU A 79 -1.89 -6.57 -4.65
C LEU A 79 -2.87 -7.54 -3.97
N GLN A 80 -2.54 -7.92 -2.74
CA GLN A 80 -3.41 -8.70 -1.87
C GLN A 80 -4.18 -7.78 -0.91
N PRO A 81 -5.29 -8.26 -0.31
CA PRO A 81 -5.98 -7.53 0.75
C PRO A 81 -4.99 -7.07 1.81
N LEU A 82 -5.17 -5.86 2.29
CA LEU A 82 -4.31 -5.29 3.32
C LEU A 82 -5.14 -4.52 4.34
N LYS A 83 -4.68 -4.58 5.59
CA LYS A 83 -5.27 -3.84 6.70
C LYS A 83 -4.18 -3.14 7.48
N MET A 84 -4.24 -1.82 7.50
CA MET A 84 -3.28 -0.99 8.23
C MET A 84 -3.80 -0.62 9.62
N SER A 85 -2.88 -0.40 10.54
CA SER A 85 -3.17 0.10 11.88
C SER A 85 -2.06 1.03 12.36
N CYS A 86 -2.25 1.71 13.49
CA CYS A 86 -1.18 2.50 14.12
C CYS A 86 0.07 1.65 14.46
N ALA A 87 -0.12 0.37 14.77
CA ALA A 87 0.97 -0.53 15.15
C ALA A 87 1.59 -1.27 13.96
N ASP A 88 0.88 -1.35 12.84
CA ASP A 88 1.33 -2.04 11.64
C ASP A 88 0.96 -1.21 10.39
N HIS A 89 1.96 -0.52 9.85
CA HIS A 89 1.82 0.29 8.65
C HIS A 89 2.10 -0.48 7.35
N GLU A 90 2.54 -1.74 7.42
CA GLU A 90 2.74 -2.58 6.22
C GLU A 90 1.43 -3.16 5.72
N GLY A 91 0.58 -3.64 6.64
CA GLY A 91 -0.78 -4.10 6.37
C GLY A 91 -0.91 -5.47 5.69
N ALA A 92 0.08 -5.91 4.93
CA ALA A 92 0.11 -7.23 4.27
C ALA A 92 1.55 -7.67 4.01
N ARG A 93 1.81 -8.98 4.11
CA ARG A 93 3.14 -9.60 3.92
C ARG A 93 3.04 -10.76 2.95
N HIS A 94 2.51 -10.48 1.77
CA HIS A 94 2.32 -11.48 0.74
C HIS A 94 3.38 -11.35 -0.35
N SER A 95 3.85 -12.48 -0.84
CA SER A 95 4.76 -12.56 -1.98
C SER A 95 4.39 -13.72 -2.89
N ARG A 96 4.81 -13.65 -4.14
CA ARG A 96 4.70 -14.76 -5.09
C ARG A 96 5.91 -14.80 -6.00
N VAL A 97 6.17 -15.95 -6.58
CA VAL A 97 7.33 -16.16 -7.44
C VAL A 97 6.96 -15.87 -8.88
N HIS A 98 7.81 -15.09 -9.53
CA HIS A 98 7.77 -14.87 -10.98
C HIS A 98 9.05 -15.44 -11.57
N GLN A 99 8.94 -16.06 -12.73
CA GLN A 99 10.06 -16.59 -13.49
C GLN A 99 10.12 -15.92 -14.86
N TRP A 100 11.33 -15.51 -15.27
CA TRP A 100 11.60 -15.06 -16.60
C TRP A 100 11.75 -16.26 -17.55
N ASP A 101 11.00 -16.31 -18.63
CA ASP A 101 11.01 -17.41 -19.60
C ASP A 101 11.89 -17.12 -20.83
N GLY A 102 12.62 -16.00 -20.82
CA GLY A 102 13.40 -15.51 -21.95
C GLY A 102 12.71 -14.41 -22.73
N LYS A 103 11.40 -14.20 -22.53
CA LYS A 103 10.57 -13.23 -23.23
C LYS A 103 9.70 -12.40 -22.30
N GLU A 104 9.13 -13.01 -21.27
CA GLU A 104 8.22 -12.36 -20.33
C GLU A 104 8.32 -12.96 -18.92
N TRP A 105 7.84 -12.21 -17.91
CA TRP A 105 7.73 -12.68 -16.54
C TRP A 105 6.44 -13.45 -16.34
N LYS A 106 6.54 -14.73 -15.96
CA LYS A 106 5.40 -15.60 -15.67
C LYS A 106 5.26 -15.81 -14.16
N VAL A 107 4.04 -15.70 -13.66
CA VAL A 107 3.70 -16.11 -12.30
C VAL A 107 3.75 -17.64 -12.24
N ILE A 108 4.56 -18.21 -11.35
CA ILE A 108 4.78 -19.65 -11.22
C ILE A 108 4.41 -20.20 -9.84
N SER A 109 3.84 -19.36 -8.96
CA SER A 109 3.36 -19.81 -7.64
C SER A 109 2.07 -19.09 -7.26
N ASP A 110 1.36 -19.68 -6.29
CA ASP A 110 0.37 -18.95 -5.53
C ASP A 110 1.03 -17.90 -4.62
N TRP A 111 0.21 -17.14 -3.90
CA TRP A 111 0.68 -16.21 -2.92
C TRP A 111 1.15 -16.95 -1.65
N TYR A 112 2.31 -16.54 -1.15
CA TYR A 112 2.83 -16.94 0.15
C TYR A 112 2.62 -15.81 1.14
N GLU A 113 2.19 -16.15 2.34
CA GLU A 113 2.07 -15.22 3.45
C GLU A 113 3.32 -15.31 4.35
N GLY A 114 3.81 -14.18 4.82
CA GLY A 114 4.91 -14.14 5.78
C GLY A 114 4.47 -14.66 7.15
N ASP A 115 5.36 -15.34 7.85
CA ASP A 115 5.10 -15.84 9.21
C ASP A 115 5.25 -14.70 10.23
N ASP A 116 4.14 -14.12 10.63
CA ASP A 116 4.10 -13.02 11.61
C ASP A 116 4.61 -13.42 12.99
N SER A 117 4.58 -14.71 13.35
CA SER A 117 5.14 -15.18 14.62
C SER A 117 6.66 -15.02 14.69
N ILE A 118 7.33 -15.03 13.55
CA ILE A 118 8.76 -14.83 13.40
C ILE A 118 9.08 -13.35 13.08
N LEU A 119 8.34 -12.77 12.14
CA LEU A 119 8.65 -11.43 11.61
C LEU A 119 8.38 -10.32 12.62
N LEU A 120 7.21 -10.31 13.27
CA LEU A 120 6.83 -9.23 14.17
C LEU A 120 7.73 -9.05 15.39
N PRO A 121 8.23 -10.11 16.05
CA PRO A 121 9.22 -9.95 17.13
C PRO A 121 10.50 -9.28 16.65
N LEU A 122 11.03 -9.66 15.49
CA LEU A 122 12.25 -9.07 14.90
C LEU A 122 12.05 -7.60 14.53
N VAL A 123 10.91 -7.26 13.95
CA VAL A 123 10.55 -5.87 13.61
C VAL A 123 10.47 -5.02 14.89
N LYS A 124 9.81 -5.50 15.93
CA LYS A 124 9.69 -4.79 17.23
C LYS A 124 11.04 -4.58 17.90
N GLU A 125 11.90 -5.59 17.92
CA GLU A 125 13.25 -5.51 18.49
C GLU A 125 14.09 -4.47 17.73
N THR A 126 14.10 -4.55 16.39
CA THR A 126 14.87 -3.63 15.54
C THR A 126 14.35 -2.19 15.67
N ALA A 127 13.03 -2.01 15.68
CA ALA A 127 12.41 -0.68 15.84
C ALA A 127 12.74 -0.08 17.22
N ALA A 128 12.70 -0.87 18.29
CA ALA A 128 13.06 -0.40 19.63
C ALA A 128 14.54 -0.01 19.73
N ALA A 129 15.43 -0.81 19.14
CA ALA A 129 16.87 -0.52 19.09
C ALA A 129 17.13 0.80 18.33
N TYR A 130 16.51 0.96 17.16
CA TYR A 130 16.63 2.18 16.35
C TYR A 130 16.06 3.41 17.07
N ALA A 131 14.89 3.30 17.69
CA ALA A 131 14.29 4.38 18.45
C ALA A 131 15.19 4.85 19.58
N LYS A 132 15.82 3.91 20.31
CA LYS A 132 16.81 4.21 21.36
C LYS A 132 18.04 4.90 20.79
N GLU A 133 18.61 4.38 19.71
CA GLU A 133 19.81 4.97 19.05
C GLU A 133 19.54 6.41 18.58
N LYS A 134 18.38 6.68 18.02
CA LYS A 134 18.01 7.98 17.46
C LYS A 134 17.29 8.90 18.44
N ASN A 135 17.15 8.49 19.71
CA ASN A 135 16.40 9.24 20.72
C ASN A 135 14.96 9.59 20.28
N ILE A 136 14.29 8.65 19.64
CA ILE A 136 12.90 8.78 19.19
C ILE A 136 11.98 8.18 20.25
N THR A 137 10.96 8.93 20.66
CA THR A 137 9.89 8.38 21.50
C THR A 137 8.84 7.71 20.60
N PRO A 138 8.67 6.38 20.65
CA PRO A 138 7.63 5.70 19.88
C PRO A 138 6.25 6.21 20.26
N ARG A 139 5.37 6.26 19.26
CA ARG A 139 3.96 6.63 19.47
C ARG A 139 3.24 5.52 20.25
N ASP A 140 2.42 5.93 21.22
CA ASP A 140 1.56 5.03 21.98
C ASP A 140 0.27 4.75 21.20
N CYS A 141 0.24 3.62 20.50
CA CYS A 141 -0.91 3.19 19.71
C CYS A 141 -2.11 2.72 20.54
N SER A 142 -1.95 2.53 21.87
CA SER A 142 -3.08 2.19 22.75
C SER A 142 -4.03 3.39 23.00
N LYS A 143 -3.59 4.60 22.65
CA LYS A 143 -4.33 5.86 22.84
C LYS A 143 -4.87 6.44 21.52
N VAL A 144 -4.82 5.68 20.45
CA VAL A 144 -5.29 6.14 19.13
C VAL A 144 -6.69 5.59 18.88
N GLU A 145 -7.67 6.51 18.79
CA GLU A 145 -9.06 6.24 18.40
C GLU A 145 -9.28 6.44 16.90
#